data_4da6fb2c7f3d4f60a883234da016d3c6
#
_entry.id   4da6fb2c7f3d4f60a883234da016d3c6
#
_cell.length_a   1.000
_cell.length_b   1.000
_cell.length_c   1.000
_cell.angle_alpha   90.00
_cell.angle_beta   90.00
_cell.angle_gamma   90.00
#
_symmetry.space_group_name_H-M   'P 1'
#
loop_
_entity.id
_entity.type
_entity.pdbx_description
1 polymer ?
#
loop_
_entity_poly.entity_id
_entity_poly.type
_entity_poly.pdbx_seq_one_letter_code
_entity_poly.pdbx_strand_id
1 'polypeptide(L)'
;MNQLAGVFAANVTPFQSPSLAIDTAWMVRHMAYLRSHGCDGIVPLGTNGEGPAMSVAERKRVIDTALEAADGLAVVPGTGCASLPDTAELTRYALQAGADSVLIIPPFFFKNVSSAGVLAYYQRLFDAALEPGQQALLYHFPRMSAVPITDDVVTGLAQSHPGCVAGIKDSSGDLQSILHWNKLDPGLRIFAGSDTLAQDAYEGGVAGTITAAGNVVPHLIQGVRQAVLSGDDPAGPQASLNVVRGWLENSWSMHAATKFLLTLFADLPQTAVRPPLVELNGTQKAELAAVALPFLAAASA
;
A
#
# COMPACT_ATOMS: atom_id res chain seq x y z
N MET A 1 5.28 -12.03 -16.50
CA MET A 1 4.81 -11.22 -15.35
C MET A 1 5.90 -11.21 -14.32
N ASN A 2 6.31 -10.03 -13.86
CA ASN A 2 7.24 -9.93 -12.73
C ASN A 2 6.59 -10.57 -11.51
N GLN A 3 7.37 -11.33 -10.77
CA GLN A 3 6.85 -11.98 -9.58
C GLN A 3 6.64 -10.90 -8.50
N LEU A 4 5.38 -10.58 -8.16
CA LEU A 4 5.07 -9.60 -7.11
C LEU A 4 5.69 -10.03 -5.78
N ALA A 5 6.80 -9.43 -5.41
CA ALA A 5 7.53 -9.71 -4.16
C ALA A 5 8.44 -8.52 -3.82
N GLY A 6 8.78 -8.36 -2.55
CA GLY A 6 9.72 -7.33 -2.10
C GLY A 6 9.08 -6.18 -1.35
N VAL A 7 9.68 -5.00 -1.45
CA VAL A 7 9.30 -3.80 -0.73
C VAL A 7 8.42 -2.91 -1.60
N PHE A 8 7.17 -2.71 -1.21
CA PHE A 8 6.22 -1.85 -1.91
C PHE A 8 5.84 -0.65 -1.04
N ALA A 9 5.89 0.54 -1.62
CA ALA A 9 5.35 1.72 -0.98
C ALA A 9 3.82 1.81 -1.20
N ALA A 10 3.07 1.99 -0.11
CA ALA A 10 1.67 2.39 -0.21
C ALA A 10 1.61 3.89 -0.53
N ASN A 11 1.78 4.26 -1.81
CA ASN A 11 2.05 5.62 -2.26
C ASN A 11 1.02 6.64 -1.79
N VAL A 12 1.52 7.78 -1.30
CA VAL A 12 0.69 8.98 -1.10
C VAL A 12 0.34 9.60 -2.46
N THR A 13 -0.83 10.25 -2.52
CA THR A 13 -1.23 11.08 -3.67
C THR A 13 -1.02 12.54 -3.31
N PRO A 14 -0.18 13.30 -4.04
CA PRO A 14 0.05 14.71 -3.79
C PRO A 14 -1.09 15.57 -4.33
N PHE A 15 -1.46 16.59 -3.57
CA PHE A 15 -2.45 17.59 -3.98
C PHE A 15 -1.86 18.99 -3.90
N GLN A 16 -2.09 19.80 -4.92
CA GLN A 16 -1.65 21.20 -4.97
C GLN A 16 -2.50 22.06 -4.02
N SER A 17 -1.86 22.93 -3.24
CA SER A 17 -2.59 23.93 -2.44
C SER A 17 -2.71 25.22 -3.25
N PRO A 18 -3.86 25.93 -3.20
CA PRO A 18 -5.12 25.58 -2.53
C PRO A 18 -6.11 24.78 -3.39
N SER A 19 -5.79 24.48 -4.65
CA SER A 19 -6.73 23.90 -5.63
C SER A 19 -7.15 22.47 -5.31
N LEU A 20 -6.34 21.72 -4.56
CA LEU A 20 -6.46 20.28 -4.32
C LEU A 20 -6.43 19.43 -5.60
N ALA A 21 -5.93 19.98 -6.71
CA ALA A 21 -5.68 19.22 -7.92
C ALA A 21 -4.52 18.22 -7.71
N ILE A 22 -4.57 17.08 -8.36
CA ILE A 22 -3.49 16.08 -8.30
C ILE A 22 -2.22 16.63 -8.97
N ASP A 23 -1.09 16.57 -8.27
CA ASP A 23 0.23 16.97 -8.78
C ASP A 23 0.97 15.77 -9.37
N THR A 24 0.76 15.53 -10.65
CA THR A 24 1.38 14.40 -11.36
C THR A 24 2.91 14.55 -11.47
N ALA A 25 3.43 15.77 -11.58
CA ALA A 25 4.88 16.01 -11.63
C ALA A 25 5.56 15.64 -10.29
N TRP A 26 4.92 15.96 -9.18
CA TRP A 26 5.37 15.53 -7.86
C TRP A 26 5.36 13.99 -7.73
N MET A 27 4.30 13.32 -8.24
CA MET A 27 4.22 11.86 -8.22
C MET A 27 5.43 11.22 -8.94
N VAL A 28 5.77 11.70 -10.13
CA VAL A 28 6.91 11.20 -10.90
C VAL A 28 8.23 11.33 -10.11
N ARG A 29 8.45 12.48 -9.46
CA ARG A 29 9.63 12.68 -8.62
C ARG A 29 9.67 11.74 -7.42
N HIS A 30 8.54 11.52 -6.76
CA HIS A 30 8.44 10.58 -5.64
C HIS A 30 8.73 9.14 -6.10
N MET A 31 8.21 8.72 -7.23
CA MET A 31 8.46 7.39 -7.77
C MET A 31 9.95 7.18 -8.13
N ALA A 32 10.60 8.20 -8.68
CA ALA A 32 12.05 8.17 -8.92
C ALA A 32 12.84 8.02 -7.60
N TYR A 33 12.44 8.74 -6.55
CA TYR A 33 13.01 8.58 -5.20
C TYR A 33 12.82 7.14 -4.68
N LEU A 34 11.61 6.59 -4.75
CA LEU A 34 11.31 5.23 -4.29
C LEU A 34 12.17 4.19 -4.98
N ARG A 35 12.28 4.27 -6.31
CA ARG A 35 13.11 3.37 -7.11
C ARG A 35 14.59 3.45 -6.69
N SER A 36 15.14 4.66 -6.57
CA SER A 36 16.55 4.85 -6.21
C SER A 36 16.89 4.41 -4.78
N HIS A 37 15.88 4.22 -3.93
CA HIS A 37 16.02 3.78 -2.53
C HIS A 37 15.56 2.33 -2.29
N GLY A 38 15.47 1.51 -3.35
CA GLY A 38 15.27 0.08 -3.23
C GLY A 38 13.82 -0.38 -3.08
N CYS A 39 12.85 0.43 -3.52
CA CYS A 39 11.49 -0.01 -3.65
C CYS A 39 11.35 -0.95 -4.86
N ASP A 40 10.66 -2.08 -4.72
CA ASP A 40 10.39 -3.03 -5.79
C ASP A 40 9.07 -2.70 -6.53
N GLY A 41 8.18 -1.98 -5.86
CA GLY A 41 6.90 -1.59 -6.46
C GLY A 41 6.15 -0.53 -5.66
N ILE A 42 5.04 -0.10 -6.23
CA ILE A 42 4.17 0.95 -5.70
C ILE A 42 2.71 0.51 -5.67
N VAL A 43 2.00 0.99 -4.67
CA VAL A 43 0.56 0.74 -4.49
C VAL A 43 -0.17 2.07 -4.34
N PRO A 44 -0.38 2.83 -5.44
CA PRO A 44 -1.13 4.07 -5.41
C PRO A 44 -2.62 3.82 -5.11
N LEU A 45 -3.35 4.85 -4.70
CA LEU A 45 -4.80 4.81 -4.46
C LEU A 45 -5.26 3.89 -3.32
N GLY A 46 -4.34 3.35 -2.53
CA GLY A 46 -4.68 2.68 -1.28
C GLY A 46 -5.10 3.70 -0.20
N THR A 47 -5.14 3.26 1.06
CA THR A 47 -5.48 4.13 2.21
C THR A 47 -4.55 5.33 2.28
N ASN A 48 -3.22 5.13 2.26
CA ASN A 48 -2.25 6.23 2.29
C ASN A 48 -2.33 7.12 1.04
N GLY A 49 -2.74 6.56 -0.08
CA GLY A 49 -2.95 7.30 -1.33
C GLY A 49 -4.26 8.07 -1.40
N GLU A 50 -5.02 8.13 -0.31
CA GLU A 50 -6.28 8.88 -0.23
C GLU A 50 -7.29 8.48 -1.33
N GLY A 51 -7.26 7.22 -1.78
CA GLY A 51 -8.11 6.72 -2.87
C GLY A 51 -9.60 7.07 -2.70
N PRO A 52 -10.21 6.86 -1.51
CA PRO A 52 -11.61 7.22 -1.28
C PRO A 52 -11.95 8.71 -1.39
N ALA A 53 -10.96 9.61 -1.34
CA ALA A 53 -11.15 11.06 -1.50
C ALA A 53 -11.09 11.53 -2.97
N MET A 54 -11.02 10.60 -3.93
CA MET A 54 -10.92 10.90 -5.36
C MET A 54 -12.07 10.30 -6.16
N SER A 55 -12.50 11.03 -7.19
CA SER A 55 -13.42 10.52 -8.20
C SER A 55 -12.79 9.39 -9.03
N VAL A 56 -13.62 8.60 -9.72
CA VAL A 56 -13.14 7.56 -10.66
C VAL A 56 -12.22 8.16 -11.73
N ALA A 57 -12.55 9.32 -12.29
CA ALA A 57 -11.74 10.00 -13.29
C ALA A 57 -10.35 10.42 -12.75
N GLU A 58 -10.29 10.94 -11.52
CA GLU A 58 -9.03 11.31 -10.87
C GLU A 58 -8.17 10.07 -10.57
N ARG A 59 -8.82 8.98 -10.14
CA ARG A 59 -8.11 7.71 -9.88
C ARG A 59 -7.52 7.12 -11.15
N LYS A 60 -8.21 7.19 -12.29
CA LYS A 60 -7.66 6.81 -13.60
C LYS A 60 -6.43 7.63 -13.94
N ARG A 61 -6.47 8.95 -13.75
CA ARG A 61 -5.31 9.82 -13.97
C ARG A 61 -4.11 9.46 -13.08
N VAL A 62 -4.34 9.06 -11.83
CA VAL A 62 -3.26 8.58 -10.93
C VAL A 62 -2.69 7.26 -11.45
N ILE A 63 -3.55 6.34 -11.93
CA ILE A 63 -3.12 5.07 -12.52
C ILE A 63 -2.23 5.32 -13.75
N ASP A 64 -2.68 6.16 -14.67
CA ASP A 64 -1.92 6.48 -15.89
C ASP A 64 -0.54 7.07 -15.54
N THR A 65 -0.52 8.08 -14.65
CA THR A 65 0.74 8.68 -14.19
C THR A 65 1.68 7.66 -13.56
N ALA A 66 1.13 6.74 -12.74
CA ALA A 66 1.92 5.71 -12.08
C ALA A 66 2.52 4.71 -13.08
N LEU A 67 1.74 4.30 -14.08
CA LEU A 67 2.20 3.38 -15.13
C LEU A 67 3.25 4.03 -16.04
N GLU A 68 3.03 5.27 -16.46
CA GLU A 68 3.98 6.02 -17.30
C GLU A 68 5.33 6.26 -16.60
N ALA A 69 5.31 6.45 -15.27
CA ALA A 69 6.51 6.74 -14.49
C ALA A 69 7.11 5.53 -13.77
N ALA A 70 6.59 4.32 -14.00
CA ALA A 70 6.97 3.12 -13.25
C ALA A 70 8.47 2.78 -13.37
N ASP A 71 9.02 2.85 -14.57
CA ASP A 71 10.45 2.65 -14.88
C ASP A 71 11.06 1.46 -14.11
N GLY A 72 10.39 0.29 -14.19
CA GLY A 72 10.80 -0.96 -13.55
C GLY A 72 10.14 -1.24 -12.19
N LEU A 73 9.47 -0.28 -11.57
CA LEU A 73 8.64 -0.55 -10.38
C LEU A 73 7.38 -1.32 -10.77
N ALA A 74 7.03 -2.36 -10.02
CA ALA A 74 5.72 -2.99 -10.17
C ALA A 74 4.60 -2.02 -9.71
N VAL A 75 3.52 -1.93 -10.47
CA VAL A 75 2.39 -1.01 -10.18
C VAL A 75 1.14 -1.79 -9.83
N VAL A 76 0.65 -1.63 -8.59
CA VAL A 76 -0.52 -2.34 -8.06
C VAL A 76 -1.52 -1.33 -7.48
N PRO A 77 -2.32 -0.64 -8.31
CA PRO A 77 -3.23 0.39 -7.81
C PRO A 77 -4.37 -0.18 -6.98
N GLY A 78 -4.76 0.57 -5.94
CA GLY A 78 -5.97 0.30 -5.18
C GLY A 78 -7.20 0.68 -5.99
N THR A 79 -8.07 -0.29 -6.31
CA THR A 79 -9.26 -0.05 -7.13
C THR A 79 -10.58 -0.13 -6.35
N GLY A 80 -10.54 -0.60 -5.09
CA GLY A 80 -11.74 -0.73 -4.26
C GLY A 80 -12.50 0.58 -4.07
N CYS A 81 -13.80 0.54 -4.27
CA CYS A 81 -14.78 1.58 -4.04
C CYS A 81 -15.91 1.08 -3.15
N ALA A 82 -16.79 2.00 -2.70
CA ALA A 82 -18.01 1.59 -2.00
C ALA A 82 -19.01 0.87 -2.93
N SER A 83 -18.99 1.16 -4.24
CA SER A 83 -19.84 0.54 -5.24
C SER A 83 -19.11 -0.54 -6.04
N LEU A 84 -19.81 -1.63 -6.37
CA LEU A 84 -19.30 -2.67 -7.26
C LEU A 84 -19.03 -2.17 -8.69
N PRO A 85 -19.91 -1.39 -9.33
CA PRO A 85 -19.65 -0.87 -10.68
C PRO A 85 -18.37 -0.03 -10.78
N ASP A 86 -18.14 0.90 -9.84
CA ASP A 86 -16.94 1.74 -9.85
C ASP A 86 -15.67 0.91 -9.60
N THR A 87 -15.75 -0.08 -8.69
CA THR A 87 -14.65 -1.02 -8.46
C THR A 87 -14.32 -1.80 -9.72
N ALA A 88 -15.34 -2.33 -10.40
CA ALA A 88 -15.16 -3.10 -11.64
C ALA A 88 -14.60 -2.23 -12.78
N GLU A 89 -15.08 -0.99 -12.91
CA GLU A 89 -14.57 -0.03 -13.88
C GLU A 89 -13.10 0.28 -13.68
N LEU A 90 -12.70 0.62 -12.45
CA LEU A 90 -11.31 0.93 -12.12
C LEU A 90 -10.39 -0.29 -12.22
N THR A 91 -10.86 -1.47 -11.79
CA THR A 91 -10.10 -2.71 -11.87
C THR A 91 -9.80 -3.06 -13.33
N ARG A 92 -10.82 -3.07 -14.19
CA ARG A 92 -10.65 -3.32 -15.61
C ARG A 92 -9.72 -2.28 -16.26
N TYR A 93 -9.96 -1.01 -15.97
CA TYR A 93 -9.13 0.09 -16.49
C TYR A 93 -7.66 -0.10 -16.13
N ALA A 94 -7.34 -0.33 -14.85
CA ALA A 94 -5.96 -0.49 -14.39
C ALA A 94 -5.25 -1.67 -15.07
N LEU A 95 -5.93 -2.82 -15.14
CA LEU A 95 -5.35 -4.03 -15.73
C LEU A 95 -5.17 -3.90 -17.26
N GLN A 96 -6.12 -3.27 -17.96
CA GLN A 96 -6.01 -3.00 -19.40
C GLN A 96 -4.94 -1.94 -19.72
N ALA A 97 -4.71 -0.99 -18.81
CA ALA A 97 -3.63 0.00 -18.92
C ALA A 97 -2.23 -0.60 -18.63
N GLY A 98 -2.14 -1.82 -18.14
CA GLY A 98 -0.87 -2.53 -17.93
C GLY A 98 -0.40 -2.62 -16.49
N ALA A 99 -1.27 -2.42 -15.50
CA ALA A 99 -0.92 -2.67 -14.09
C ALA A 99 -0.56 -4.15 -13.88
N ASP A 100 0.48 -4.41 -13.06
CA ASP A 100 0.94 -5.78 -12.75
C ASP A 100 -0.10 -6.59 -11.98
N SER A 101 -0.92 -5.93 -11.19
CA SER A 101 -2.09 -6.43 -10.45
C SER A 101 -2.90 -5.24 -9.94
N VAL A 102 -3.95 -5.51 -9.17
CA VAL A 102 -4.74 -4.49 -8.46
C VAL A 102 -4.90 -4.87 -6.98
N LEU A 103 -5.05 -3.88 -6.11
CA LEU A 103 -5.33 -4.11 -4.69
C LEU A 103 -6.79 -3.76 -4.39
N ILE A 104 -7.59 -4.74 -3.91
CA ILE A 104 -9.03 -4.57 -3.74
C ILE A 104 -9.43 -4.76 -2.27
N ILE A 105 -9.84 -3.67 -1.62
CA ILE A 105 -10.46 -3.71 -0.30
C ILE A 105 -11.91 -4.20 -0.44
N PRO A 106 -12.46 -5.00 0.52
CA PRO A 106 -13.88 -5.35 0.50
C PRO A 106 -14.78 -4.10 0.50
N PRO A 107 -16.05 -4.21 0.07
CA PRO A 107 -16.97 -3.08 0.13
C PRO A 107 -17.13 -2.62 1.59
N PHE A 108 -16.83 -1.36 1.84
CA PHE A 108 -16.62 -0.83 3.20
C PHE A 108 -17.75 0.07 3.70
N PHE A 109 -18.78 0.32 2.90
CA PHE A 109 -19.91 1.15 3.34
C PHE A 109 -20.88 0.36 4.22
N PHE A 110 -21.32 -0.82 3.76
CA PHE A 110 -22.18 -1.71 4.53
C PHE A 110 -21.33 -2.54 5.50
N LYS A 111 -21.62 -2.43 6.79
CA LYS A 111 -20.95 -3.17 7.86
C LYS A 111 -21.73 -4.46 8.19
N ASN A 112 -21.11 -5.38 8.90
CA ASN A 112 -21.75 -6.63 9.34
C ASN A 112 -22.31 -7.49 8.19
N VAL A 113 -21.66 -7.44 7.03
CA VAL A 113 -21.97 -8.34 5.91
C VAL A 113 -21.42 -9.73 6.17
N SER A 114 -22.10 -10.77 5.68
CA SER A 114 -21.66 -12.17 5.83
C SER A 114 -20.48 -12.49 4.90
N SER A 115 -19.67 -13.50 5.26
CA SER A 115 -18.62 -14.03 4.38
C SER A 115 -19.16 -14.44 3.01
N ALA A 116 -20.36 -15.02 2.95
CA ALA A 116 -21.03 -15.36 1.69
C ALA A 116 -21.33 -14.12 0.84
N GLY A 117 -21.71 -13.00 1.47
CA GLY A 117 -21.91 -11.73 0.78
C GLY A 117 -20.63 -11.14 0.22
N VAL A 118 -19.53 -11.23 0.99
CA VAL A 118 -18.20 -10.78 0.56
C VAL A 118 -17.69 -11.66 -0.59
N LEU A 119 -17.86 -12.99 -0.49
CA LEU A 119 -17.51 -13.91 -1.56
C LEU A 119 -18.28 -13.59 -2.85
N ALA A 120 -19.59 -13.43 -2.76
CA ALA A 120 -20.43 -13.08 -3.91
C ALA A 120 -20.05 -11.75 -4.55
N TYR A 121 -19.61 -10.75 -3.73
CA TYR A 121 -19.10 -9.48 -4.23
C TYR A 121 -17.85 -9.69 -5.09
N TYR A 122 -16.84 -10.42 -4.60
CA TYR A 122 -15.61 -10.65 -5.35
C TYR A 122 -15.85 -11.53 -6.59
N GLN A 123 -16.71 -12.53 -6.52
CA GLN A 123 -17.08 -13.34 -7.69
C GLN A 123 -17.65 -12.45 -8.80
N ARG A 124 -18.66 -11.61 -8.47
CA ARG A 124 -19.25 -10.66 -9.43
C ARG A 124 -18.24 -9.65 -9.96
N LEU A 125 -17.33 -9.20 -9.12
CA LEU A 125 -16.26 -8.28 -9.52
C LEU A 125 -15.30 -8.95 -10.52
N PHE A 126 -14.87 -10.17 -10.23
CA PHE A 126 -13.93 -10.90 -11.10
C PHE A 126 -14.57 -11.25 -12.44
N ASP A 127 -15.83 -11.73 -12.44
CA ASP A 127 -16.62 -11.93 -13.68
C ASP A 127 -16.69 -10.66 -14.54
N ALA A 128 -16.82 -9.50 -13.90
CA ALA A 128 -17.01 -8.23 -14.60
C ALA A 128 -15.72 -7.57 -15.06
N ALA A 129 -14.57 -7.82 -14.39
CA ALA A 129 -13.40 -6.96 -14.50
C ALA A 129 -12.08 -7.67 -14.83
N LEU A 130 -11.96 -8.98 -14.63
CA LEU A 130 -10.73 -9.73 -14.91
C LEU A 130 -10.85 -10.51 -16.22
N GLU A 131 -9.82 -10.42 -17.03
CA GLU A 131 -9.60 -11.26 -18.20
C GLU A 131 -8.73 -12.49 -17.86
N PRO A 132 -8.72 -13.56 -18.66
CA PRO A 132 -7.88 -14.73 -18.42
C PRO A 132 -6.41 -14.37 -18.19
N GLY A 133 -5.85 -14.85 -17.08
CA GLY A 133 -4.47 -14.58 -16.66
C GLY A 133 -4.27 -13.30 -15.86
N GLN A 134 -5.29 -12.46 -15.70
CA GLN A 134 -5.23 -11.30 -14.81
C GLN A 134 -5.52 -11.70 -13.37
N GLN A 135 -4.90 -10.99 -12.42
CA GLN A 135 -4.93 -11.33 -11.01
C GLN A 135 -5.14 -10.10 -10.14
N ALA A 136 -5.69 -10.30 -8.93
CA ALA A 136 -5.90 -9.27 -7.93
C ALA A 136 -5.29 -9.67 -6.57
N LEU A 137 -4.77 -8.69 -5.82
CA LEU A 137 -4.49 -8.80 -4.40
C LEU A 137 -5.75 -8.44 -3.60
N LEU A 138 -6.14 -9.29 -2.69
CA LEU A 138 -7.17 -8.97 -1.70
C LEU A 138 -6.58 -8.08 -0.60
N TYR A 139 -7.34 -7.09 -0.13
CA TYR A 139 -6.86 -6.19 0.92
C TYR A 139 -7.61 -6.44 2.23
N HIS A 140 -6.98 -7.19 3.13
CA HIS A 140 -7.49 -7.44 4.48
C HIS A 140 -7.11 -6.30 5.41
N PHE A 141 -8.06 -5.38 5.66
CA PHE A 141 -7.87 -4.24 6.56
C PHE A 141 -9.16 -3.97 7.37
N PRO A 142 -9.52 -4.88 8.30
CA PRO A 142 -10.80 -4.79 9.02
C PRO A 142 -10.94 -3.51 9.86
N ARG A 143 -9.85 -2.91 10.34
CA ARG A 143 -9.90 -1.63 11.06
C ARG A 143 -10.44 -0.47 10.21
N MET A 144 -10.26 -0.53 8.88
CA MET A 144 -10.74 0.51 7.95
C MET A 144 -12.03 0.11 7.25
N SER A 145 -12.12 -1.12 6.73
CA SER A 145 -13.31 -1.59 6.02
C SER A 145 -14.45 -1.96 6.95
N ALA A 146 -14.16 -2.38 8.20
CA ALA A 146 -15.05 -3.11 9.10
C ALA A 146 -15.64 -4.40 8.47
N VAL A 147 -15.02 -4.90 7.40
CA VAL A 147 -15.37 -6.13 6.68
C VAL A 147 -14.12 -6.99 6.57
N PRO A 148 -14.02 -8.09 7.32
CA PRO A 148 -12.88 -9.00 7.21
C PRO A 148 -12.95 -9.83 5.92
N ILE A 149 -11.79 -10.19 5.39
CA ILE A 149 -11.64 -11.32 4.48
C ILE A 149 -11.49 -12.56 5.37
N THR A 150 -12.23 -13.62 5.07
CA THR A 150 -12.23 -14.88 5.82
C THR A 150 -11.70 -16.02 4.96
N ASP A 151 -11.34 -17.15 5.58
CA ASP A 151 -10.93 -18.37 4.88
C ASP A 151 -11.96 -18.82 3.85
N ASP A 152 -13.26 -18.72 4.18
CA ASP A 152 -14.36 -19.06 3.25
C ASP A 152 -14.34 -18.19 1.99
N VAL A 153 -13.97 -16.91 2.12
CA VAL A 153 -13.85 -16.00 0.97
C VAL A 153 -12.68 -16.42 0.09
N VAL A 154 -11.51 -16.67 0.69
CA VAL A 154 -10.29 -17.04 -0.05
C VAL A 154 -10.47 -18.40 -0.73
N THR A 155 -10.92 -19.41 0.01
CA THR A 155 -11.13 -20.76 -0.52
C THR A 155 -12.26 -20.82 -1.55
N GLY A 156 -13.34 -20.06 -1.33
CA GLY A 156 -14.44 -19.95 -2.30
C GLY A 156 -14.03 -19.29 -3.61
N LEU A 157 -13.13 -18.28 -3.54
CA LEU A 157 -12.55 -17.67 -4.75
C LEU A 157 -11.57 -18.61 -5.46
N ALA A 158 -10.74 -19.34 -4.73
CA ALA A 158 -9.84 -20.33 -5.33
C ALA A 158 -10.60 -21.42 -6.10
N GLN A 159 -11.80 -21.79 -5.64
CA GLN A 159 -12.68 -22.77 -6.29
C GLN A 159 -13.41 -22.20 -7.50
N SER A 160 -13.98 -21.00 -7.38
CA SER A 160 -14.83 -20.40 -8.43
C SER A 160 -14.04 -19.64 -9.49
N HIS A 161 -12.89 -19.05 -9.13
CA HIS A 161 -12.04 -18.22 -9.99
C HIS A 161 -10.56 -18.63 -9.79
N PRO A 162 -10.20 -19.86 -10.17
CA PRO A 162 -8.85 -20.38 -9.95
C PRO A 162 -7.79 -19.49 -10.64
N GLY A 163 -6.78 -19.10 -9.88
CA GLY A 163 -5.69 -18.25 -10.36
C GLY A 163 -5.98 -16.75 -10.43
N CYS A 164 -7.19 -16.28 -10.08
CA CYS A 164 -7.52 -14.85 -10.09
C CYS A 164 -7.04 -14.10 -8.84
N VAL A 165 -6.80 -14.79 -7.72
CA VAL A 165 -6.23 -14.20 -6.52
C VAL A 165 -4.71 -14.37 -6.55
N ALA A 166 -3.96 -13.27 -6.72
CA ALA A 166 -2.50 -13.28 -6.66
C ALA A 166 -1.97 -13.39 -5.23
N GLY A 167 -2.73 -12.89 -4.25
CA GLY A 167 -2.32 -12.88 -2.86
C GLY A 167 -3.17 -11.98 -1.99
N ILE A 168 -2.65 -11.70 -0.79
CA ILE A 168 -3.34 -10.90 0.23
C ILE A 168 -2.37 -9.87 0.81
N LYS A 169 -2.78 -8.59 0.85
CA LYS A 169 -2.18 -7.60 1.74
C LYS A 169 -2.93 -7.64 3.05
N ASP A 170 -2.24 -7.97 4.14
CA ASP A 170 -2.80 -7.96 5.49
C ASP A 170 -2.33 -6.75 6.29
N SER A 171 -3.26 -5.87 6.62
CA SER A 171 -3.08 -4.69 7.46
C SER A 171 -3.86 -4.78 8.78
N SER A 172 -4.17 -5.99 9.25
CA SER A 172 -4.80 -6.22 10.55
C SER A 172 -3.93 -5.73 11.71
N GLY A 173 -2.60 -5.79 11.55
CA GLY A 173 -1.63 -5.54 12.61
C GLY A 173 -1.39 -6.77 13.48
N ASP A 174 -1.86 -7.94 13.06
CA ASP A 174 -1.70 -9.22 13.74
C ASP A 174 -0.79 -10.15 12.93
N LEU A 175 0.37 -10.48 13.48
CA LEU A 175 1.32 -11.40 12.85
C LEU A 175 0.71 -12.79 12.61
N GLN A 176 -0.13 -13.28 13.52
CA GLN A 176 -0.75 -14.59 13.37
C GLN A 176 -1.71 -14.63 12.18
N SER A 177 -2.44 -13.53 11.93
CA SER A 177 -3.26 -13.37 10.73
C SER A 177 -2.40 -13.40 9.46
N ILE A 178 -1.31 -12.66 9.43
CA ILE A 178 -0.39 -12.61 8.28
C ILE A 178 0.17 -14.02 7.96
N LEU A 179 0.66 -14.72 8.98
CA LEU A 179 1.24 -16.06 8.82
C LEU A 179 0.19 -17.14 8.55
N HIS A 180 -1.06 -16.92 8.96
CA HIS A 180 -2.18 -17.81 8.66
C HIS A 180 -2.43 -17.90 7.15
N TRP A 181 -2.44 -16.78 6.43
CA TRP A 181 -2.64 -16.76 4.98
C TRP A 181 -1.58 -17.57 4.22
N ASN A 182 -0.33 -17.50 4.65
CA ASN A 182 0.76 -18.30 4.07
C ASN A 182 0.54 -19.81 4.22
N LYS A 183 -0.13 -20.22 5.31
CA LYS A 183 -0.45 -21.64 5.58
C LYS A 183 -1.71 -22.09 4.88
N LEU A 184 -2.69 -21.18 4.72
CA LEU A 184 -3.98 -21.48 4.09
C LEU A 184 -3.82 -21.87 2.63
N ASP A 185 -3.02 -21.12 1.89
CA ASP A 185 -2.68 -21.40 0.50
C ASP A 185 -1.24 -20.93 0.19
N PRO A 186 -0.27 -21.85 0.11
CA PRO A 186 1.13 -21.51 -0.19
C PRO A 186 1.36 -20.91 -1.59
N GLY A 187 0.37 -20.92 -2.47
CA GLY A 187 0.40 -20.27 -3.77
C GLY A 187 0.15 -18.77 -3.71
N LEU A 188 -0.43 -18.28 -2.61
CA LEU A 188 -0.73 -16.87 -2.43
C LEU A 188 0.54 -16.08 -2.03
N ARG A 189 0.64 -14.88 -2.57
CA ARG A 189 1.66 -13.91 -2.15
C ARG A 189 1.13 -13.07 -1.01
N ILE A 190 1.73 -13.22 0.16
CA ILE A 190 1.31 -12.48 1.34
C ILE A 190 2.19 -11.24 1.51
N PHE A 191 1.54 -10.09 1.70
CA PHE A 191 2.20 -8.81 1.96
C PHE A 191 1.81 -8.29 3.34
N ALA A 192 2.81 -8.09 4.20
CA ALA A 192 2.58 -7.44 5.48
C ALA A 192 2.29 -5.95 5.29
N GLY A 193 1.22 -5.46 5.91
CA GLY A 193 0.78 -4.06 5.86
C GLY A 193 1.28 -3.21 7.03
N SER A 194 2.11 -3.77 7.92
CA SER A 194 2.68 -3.08 9.09
C SER A 194 4.20 -3.08 9.04
N ASP A 195 4.80 -1.89 9.16
CA ASP A 195 6.25 -1.74 9.21
C ASP A 195 6.87 -2.40 10.46
N THR A 196 6.16 -2.37 11.60
CA THR A 196 6.63 -2.96 12.87
C THR A 196 6.69 -4.47 12.86
N LEU A 197 6.02 -5.12 11.92
CA LEU A 197 6.01 -6.57 11.74
C LEU A 197 6.87 -7.03 10.56
N ALA A 198 7.68 -6.14 9.96
CA ALA A 198 8.41 -6.47 8.74
C ALA A 198 9.39 -7.63 8.95
N GLN A 199 10.20 -7.59 10.01
CA GLN A 199 11.13 -8.67 10.35
C GLN A 199 10.40 -10.00 10.51
N ASP A 200 9.47 -10.08 11.47
CA ASP A 200 8.76 -11.32 11.81
C ASP A 200 7.98 -11.89 10.60
N ALA A 201 7.43 -11.00 9.77
CA ALA A 201 6.74 -11.39 8.56
C ALA A 201 7.70 -12.00 7.52
N TYR A 202 8.85 -11.37 7.26
CA TYR A 202 9.87 -11.94 6.36
C TYR A 202 10.44 -13.23 6.88
N GLU A 203 10.73 -13.35 8.18
CA GLU A 203 11.14 -14.63 8.82
C GLU A 203 10.05 -15.70 8.66
N GLY A 204 8.79 -15.31 8.67
CA GLY A 204 7.63 -16.17 8.39
C GLY A 204 7.39 -16.48 6.91
N GLY A 205 8.26 -16.01 5.99
CA GLY A 205 8.23 -16.35 4.57
C GLY A 205 7.22 -15.58 3.72
N VAL A 206 6.79 -14.39 4.13
CA VAL A 206 5.91 -13.56 3.29
C VAL A 206 6.61 -13.09 2.01
N ALA A 207 5.85 -12.85 0.97
CA ALA A 207 6.36 -12.37 -0.32
C ALA A 207 6.92 -10.94 -0.24
N GLY A 208 6.37 -10.11 0.65
CA GLY A 208 6.82 -8.73 0.76
C GLY A 208 6.06 -7.90 1.78
N THR A 209 6.26 -6.59 1.68
CA THR A 209 5.57 -5.58 2.48
C THR A 209 4.90 -4.53 1.59
N ILE A 210 3.75 -4.01 2.01
CA ILE A 210 3.08 -2.85 1.38
C ILE A 210 2.74 -1.87 2.49
N THR A 211 3.61 -0.88 2.76
CA THR A 211 3.55 -0.11 4.01
C THR A 211 3.65 1.40 3.82
N ALA A 212 3.37 2.14 4.90
CA ALA A 212 3.42 3.60 4.93
C ALA A 212 4.84 4.14 4.97
N ALA A 213 5.72 3.57 5.83
CA ALA A 213 7.11 4.00 5.92
C ALA A 213 7.88 3.77 4.62
N GLY A 214 7.42 2.82 3.78
CA GLY A 214 7.93 2.61 2.44
C GLY A 214 7.90 3.84 1.53
N ASN A 215 7.07 4.86 1.84
CA ASN A 215 7.12 6.14 1.13
C ASN A 215 8.38 6.95 1.44
N VAL A 216 8.89 6.87 2.66
CA VAL A 216 9.94 7.74 3.21
C VAL A 216 11.29 7.03 3.30
N VAL A 217 11.29 5.77 3.77
CA VAL A 217 12.50 5.01 4.07
C VAL A 217 12.45 3.58 3.51
N PRO A 218 12.18 3.37 2.19
CA PRO A 218 12.09 2.03 1.64
C PRO A 218 13.40 1.25 1.80
N HIS A 219 14.56 1.91 1.82
CA HIS A 219 15.86 1.30 2.06
C HIS A 219 15.98 0.61 3.42
N LEU A 220 15.32 1.10 4.48
CA LEU A 220 15.32 0.43 5.78
C LEU A 220 14.54 -0.88 5.73
N ILE A 221 13.38 -0.88 5.05
CA ILE A 221 12.59 -2.09 4.86
C ILE A 221 13.36 -3.09 4.02
N GLN A 222 14.05 -2.62 2.97
CA GLN A 222 14.91 -3.46 2.16
C GLN A 222 16.09 -4.02 2.97
N GLY A 223 16.65 -3.23 3.91
CA GLY A 223 17.67 -3.68 4.85
C GLY A 223 17.18 -4.82 5.74
N VAL A 224 15.98 -4.71 6.31
CA VAL A 224 15.34 -5.80 7.07
C VAL A 224 15.17 -7.04 6.20
N ARG A 225 14.61 -6.88 4.99
CA ARG A 225 14.38 -7.98 4.06
C ARG A 225 15.69 -8.69 3.69
N GLN A 226 16.72 -7.94 3.31
CA GLN A 226 18.01 -8.51 2.92
C GLN A 226 18.67 -9.26 4.07
N ALA A 227 18.68 -8.69 5.29
CA ALA A 227 19.22 -9.36 6.46
C ALA A 227 18.54 -10.71 6.71
N VAL A 228 17.21 -10.77 6.69
CA VAL A 228 16.49 -12.04 6.84
C VAL A 228 16.83 -13.04 5.73
N LEU A 229 16.87 -12.59 4.46
CA LEU A 229 17.17 -13.49 3.34
C LEU A 229 18.62 -14.02 3.33
N SER A 230 19.57 -13.22 3.85
CA SER A 230 20.98 -13.61 3.95
C SER A 230 21.28 -14.41 5.23
N GLY A 231 20.36 -14.44 6.20
CA GLY A 231 20.59 -15.02 7.52
C GLY A 231 21.40 -14.12 8.45
N ASP A 232 21.50 -12.82 8.13
CA ASP A 232 22.11 -11.80 8.98
C ASP A 232 21.12 -11.31 10.03
N ASP A 233 21.59 -10.51 11.00
CA ASP A 233 20.75 -9.95 12.06
C ASP A 233 19.92 -8.73 11.53
N PRO A 234 18.58 -8.83 11.42
CA PRO A 234 17.71 -7.75 10.96
C PRO A 234 17.38 -6.72 12.04
N ALA A 235 17.78 -6.93 13.29
CA ALA A 235 17.33 -6.12 14.44
C ALA A 235 17.70 -4.63 14.31
N GLY A 236 18.88 -4.31 13.77
CA GLY A 236 19.29 -2.93 13.56
C GLY A 236 18.42 -2.16 12.55
N PRO A 237 18.26 -2.66 11.31
CA PRO A 237 17.34 -2.07 10.35
C PRO A 237 15.89 -2.01 10.85
N GLN A 238 15.40 -3.05 11.52
CA GLN A 238 14.05 -3.09 12.08
C GLN A 238 13.86 -2.04 13.19
N ALA A 239 14.84 -1.87 14.07
CA ALA A 239 14.78 -0.83 15.11
C ALA A 239 14.68 0.58 14.49
N SER A 240 15.48 0.87 13.47
CA SER A 240 15.43 2.13 12.73
C SER A 240 14.07 2.35 12.04
N LEU A 241 13.52 1.31 11.43
CA LEU A 241 12.20 1.32 10.80
C LEU A 241 11.10 1.59 11.83
N ASN A 242 11.19 0.98 13.02
CA ASN A 242 10.23 1.20 14.11
C ASN A 242 10.22 2.64 14.60
N VAL A 243 11.38 3.33 14.62
CA VAL A 243 11.46 4.76 14.95
C VAL A 243 10.64 5.58 13.96
N VAL A 244 10.86 5.39 12.66
CA VAL A 244 10.12 6.12 11.61
C VAL A 244 8.63 5.78 11.65
N ARG A 245 8.29 4.52 11.86
CA ARG A 245 6.89 4.10 12.02
C ARG A 245 6.23 4.77 13.21
N GLY A 246 6.93 4.87 14.34
CA GLY A 246 6.45 5.59 15.54
C GLY A 246 6.09 7.04 15.25
N TRP A 247 6.86 7.75 14.42
CA TRP A 247 6.52 9.12 14.01
C TRP A 247 5.20 9.18 13.23
N LEU A 248 4.97 8.21 12.34
CA LEU A 248 3.75 8.16 11.54
C LEU A 248 2.51 7.81 12.39
N GLU A 249 2.64 6.88 13.33
CA GLU A 249 1.53 6.42 14.19
C GLU A 249 1.14 7.45 15.26
N ASN A 250 2.13 8.12 15.82
CA ASN A 250 1.92 9.14 16.86
C ASN A 250 1.57 10.52 16.28
N SER A 251 1.54 10.66 14.96
CA SER A 251 1.14 11.90 14.28
C SER A 251 -0.37 12.09 14.29
N TRP A 252 -0.80 13.33 14.30
CA TRP A 252 -2.23 13.72 14.21
C TRP A 252 -2.89 13.23 12.90
N SER A 253 -2.10 13.06 11.84
CA SER A 253 -2.51 12.52 10.54
C SER A 253 -1.32 11.83 9.87
N MET A 254 -1.37 10.50 9.76
CA MET A 254 -0.33 9.72 9.09
C MET A 254 -0.09 10.21 7.65
N HIS A 255 -1.14 10.56 6.92
CA HIS A 255 -1.05 11.07 5.54
C HIS A 255 -0.28 12.38 5.47
N ALA A 256 -0.64 13.35 6.33
CA ALA A 256 0.01 14.64 6.39
C ALA A 256 1.47 14.53 6.90
N ALA A 257 1.72 13.64 7.88
CA ALA A 257 3.06 13.36 8.39
C ALA A 257 3.96 12.75 7.31
N THR A 258 3.46 11.74 6.58
CA THR A 258 4.21 11.13 5.46
C THR A 258 4.57 12.17 4.41
N LYS A 259 3.61 13.02 4.00
CA LYS A 259 3.85 14.09 3.02
C LYS A 259 4.84 15.14 3.51
N PHE A 260 4.81 15.47 4.81
CA PHE A 260 5.79 16.38 5.40
C PHE A 260 7.18 15.75 5.49
N LEU A 261 7.30 14.50 5.94
CA LEU A 261 8.59 13.81 6.00
C LEU A 261 9.24 13.71 4.61
N LEU A 262 8.47 13.56 3.54
CA LEU A 262 9.01 13.55 2.18
C LEU A 262 9.65 14.90 1.76
N THR A 263 9.31 16.00 2.42
CA THR A 263 10.04 17.26 2.21
C THR A 263 11.45 17.22 2.80
N LEU A 264 11.66 16.42 3.85
CA LEU A 264 12.95 16.29 4.55
C LEU A 264 13.81 15.17 3.94
N PHE A 265 13.21 14.03 3.60
CA PHE A 265 13.90 12.81 3.16
C PHE A 265 14.12 12.75 1.65
N ALA A 266 13.23 13.33 0.87
CA ALA A 266 13.23 13.23 -0.59
C ALA A 266 13.35 14.58 -1.30
N ASP A 267 13.54 15.67 -0.57
CA ASP A 267 13.55 17.05 -1.09
C ASP A 267 12.38 17.34 -2.04
N LEU A 268 11.19 16.83 -1.67
CA LEU A 268 9.96 17.06 -2.42
C LEU A 268 9.22 18.29 -1.89
N PRO A 269 8.57 19.09 -2.74
CA PRO A 269 7.76 20.20 -2.28
C PRO A 269 6.65 19.75 -1.33
N GLN A 270 6.29 20.60 -0.36
CA GLN A 270 5.13 20.36 0.49
C GLN A 270 3.87 20.18 -0.36
N THR A 271 3.09 19.18 -0.04
CA THR A 271 1.82 18.87 -0.71
C THR A 271 0.67 18.77 0.30
N ALA A 272 -0.56 19.05 -0.13
CA ALA A 272 -1.75 19.03 0.70
C ALA A 272 -2.32 17.62 0.89
N VAL A 273 -3.18 17.46 1.91
CA VAL A 273 -4.13 16.35 2.04
C VAL A 273 -5.54 16.84 1.71
N ARG A 274 -6.43 15.94 1.28
CA ARG A 274 -7.83 16.29 1.04
C ARG A 274 -8.68 16.16 2.30
N PRO A 275 -9.62 17.07 2.56
CA PRO A 275 -10.62 16.86 3.61
C PRO A 275 -11.36 15.50 3.44
N PRO A 276 -11.71 14.81 4.52
CA PRO A 276 -11.70 15.27 5.91
C PRO A 276 -10.33 15.20 6.62
N LEU A 277 -9.26 14.81 5.93
CA LEU A 277 -7.91 14.83 6.49
C LEU A 277 -7.45 16.28 6.68
N VAL A 278 -6.63 16.50 7.70
CA VAL A 278 -6.12 17.82 8.08
C VAL A 278 -4.61 17.84 7.97
N GLU A 279 -4.07 18.93 7.44
CA GLU A 279 -2.63 19.15 7.37
C GLU A 279 -2.02 19.37 8.75
N LEU A 280 -0.72 19.06 8.89
CA LEU A 280 0.02 19.43 10.10
C LEU A 280 0.15 20.94 10.20
N ASN A 281 -0.11 21.50 11.37
CA ASN A 281 0.17 22.91 11.67
C ASN A 281 1.68 23.13 11.88
N GLY A 282 2.07 24.42 12.06
CA GLY A 282 3.49 24.79 12.20
C GLY A 282 4.18 24.13 13.40
N THR A 283 3.50 24.03 14.55
CA THR A 283 4.03 23.38 15.75
C THR A 283 4.26 21.89 15.51
N GLN A 284 3.28 21.20 14.95
CA GLN A 284 3.36 19.77 14.63
C GLN A 284 4.48 19.45 13.64
N LYS A 285 4.65 20.30 12.62
CA LYS A 285 5.77 20.17 11.67
C LYS A 285 7.13 20.37 12.37
N ALA A 286 7.23 21.35 13.27
CA ALA A 286 8.47 21.60 14.02
C ALA A 286 8.81 20.43 14.95
N GLU A 287 7.83 19.88 15.66
CA GLU A 287 7.99 18.71 16.52
C GLU A 287 8.47 17.50 15.72
N LEU A 288 7.84 17.21 14.57
CA LEU A 288 8.24 16.11 13.72
C LEU A 288 9.62 16.29 13.11
N ALA A 289 9.96 17.52 12.67
CA ALA A 289 11.28 17.83 12.16
C ALA A 289 12.38 17.69 13.21
N ALA A 290 12.10 18.04 14.47
CA ALA A 290 13.06 17.95 15.57
C ALA A 290 13.54 16.52 15.84
N VAL A 291 12.70 15.50 15.56
CA VAL A 291 13.09 14.09 15.70
C VAL A 291 13.60 13.49 14.39
N ALA A 292 13.13 13.96 13.24
CA ALA A 292 13.48 13.41 11.93
C ALA A 292 14.87 13.89 11.43
N LEU A 293 15.22 15.15 11.62
CA LEU A 293 16.49 15.71 11.14
C LEU A 293 17.75 15.07 11.78
N PRO A 294 17.81 14.84 13.11
CA PRO A 294 18.93 14.12 13.72
C PRO A 294 19.06 12.68 13.18
N PHE A 295 17.94 12.01 12.92
CA PHE A 295 17.95 10.67 12.36
C PHE A 295 18.55 10.65 10.94
N LEU A 296 18.16 11.60 10.08
CA LEU A 296 18.75 11.78 8.74
C LEU A 296 20.25 12.03 8.79
N ALA A 297 20.70 12.91 9.69
CA ALA A 297 22.11 13.23 9.84
C ALA A 297 22.93 12.00 10.27
N ALA A 298 22.40 11.18 11.17
CA ALA A 298 23.04 9.94 11.61
C ALA A 298 23.11 8.87 10.50
N ALA A 299 22.11 8.81 9.61
CA ALA A 299 22.10 7.89 8.47
C ALA A 299 23.04 8.30 7.33
N SER A 300 23.51 9.55 7.32
CA SER A 300 24.40 10.11 6.28
C SER A 300 25.88 10.11 6.70
N ALA A 301 26.18 9.78 7.96
CA ALA A 301 27.52 9.72 8.55
C ALA A 301 28.08 8.30 8.50
#